data_ee8c32893e512adfccca2824bfa66407
#
_entry.id   ee8c32893e512adfccca2824bfa66407
#
_cell.length_a   1.000
_cell.length_b   1.000
_cell.length_c   1.000
_cell.angle_alpha   90.00
_cell.angle_beta   90.00
_cell.angle_gamma   90.00
#
_symmetry.space_group_name_H-M   'P 1'
#
loop_
_entity.id
_entity.type
_entity.pdbx_description
1 polymer ?
#
loop_
_entity_poly.entity_id
_entity_poly.type
_entity_poly.pdbx_seq_one_letter_code
_entity_poly.pdbx_strand_id
1 'polypeptide(L)'
;MSPGPTAPVVAIDGPTASGKGAVSEGVARALGWHYLDSGALYRLVGLAAIRAGVAPDDIDGLVALARDLDVDFDGSLVRLGGEDVTAAIRATEVGAMASRVASHGPVRDALLERQRALRRPPGLVADGRDMGTVVFPDAVLKV
;
A
#
# COMPACT_ATOMS: atom_id res chain seq x y z
N MET A 1 21.94 20.65 0.05
CA MET A 1 22.19 19.34 -0.57
C MET A 1 20.97 18.96 -1.40
N SER A 2 21.16 18.79 -2.67
CA SER A 2 20.01 18.37 -3.47
C SER A 2 19.77 16.86 -3.32
N PRO A 3 18.54 16.43 -3.24
CA PRO A 3 18.24 15.00 -3.24
C PRO A 3 18.70 14.39 -4.57
N GLY A 4 19.10 13.15 -4.54
CA GLY A 4 19.39 12.39 -5.76
C GLY A 4 18.13 12.29 -6.65
N PRO A 5 18.27 11.76 -7.86
CA PRO A 5 17.11 11.56 -8.74
C PRO A 5 16.07 10.73 -8.03
N THR A 6 14.83 11.19 -8.08
CA THR A 6 13.72 10.42 -7.52
C THR A 6 13.47 9.20 -8.39
N ALA A 7 13.31 8.03 -7.78
CA ALA A 7 13.04 6.81 -8.53
C ALA A 7 11.74 6.96 -9.36
N PRO A 8 11.69 6.42 -10.58
CA PRO A 8 10.51 6.51 -11.41
C PRO A 8 9.35 5.67 -10.86
N VAL A 9 8.14 6.13 -11.12
CA VAL A 9 6.90 5.45 -10.71
C VAL A 9 6.02 5.21 -11.92
N VAL A 10 5.50 4.00 -12.03
CA VAL A 10 4.36 3.67 -12.90
C VAL A 10 3.14 3.59 -12.00
N ALA A 11 2.16 4.47 -12.21
CA ALA A 11 0.93 4.50 -11.43
C ALA A 11 -0.20 3.84 -12.21
N ILE A 12 -0.80 2.82 -11.62
CA ILE A 12 -1.90 2.05 -12.21
C ILE A 12 -3.13 2.23 -11.34
N ASP A 13 -4.12 2.96 -11.86
CA ASP A 13 -5.35 3.27 -11.15
C ASP A 13 -6.52 2.50 -11.74
N GLY A 14 -7.47 2.13 -10.90
CA GLY A 14 -8.68 1.48 -11.33
C GLY A 14 -9.30 0.60 -10.25
N PRO A 15 -10.52 0.10 -10.50
CA PRO A 15 -11.19 -0.79 -9.56
C PRO A 15 -10.46 -2.14 -9.47
N THR A 16 -10.50 -2.77 -8.30
CA THR A 16 -9.83 -4.05 -8.05
C THR A 16 -10.34 -5.19 -8.93
N ALA A 17 -11.59 -5.12 -9.39
CA ALA A 17 -12.20 -6.16 -10.21
C ALA A 17 -11.77 -6.15 -11.68
N SER A 18 -10.92 -5.22 -12.10
CA SER A 18 -10.52 -5.05 -13.51
C SER A 18 -9.31 -5.89 -13.94
N GLY A 19 -8.76 -6.71 -13.05
CA GLY A 19 -7.53 -7.47 -13.34
C GLY A 19 -6.25 -6.64 -13.24
N LYS A 20 -6.34 -5.40 -12.76
CA LYS A 20 -5.17 -4.51 -12.70
C LYS A 20 -4.07 -5.02 -11.78
N GLY A 21 -4.40 -5.79 -10.74
CA GLY A 21 -3.40 -6.37 -9.83
C GLY A 21 -2.44 -7.30 -10.55
N ALA A 22 -2.96 -8.20 -11.38
CA ALA A 22 -2.13 -9.12 -12.16
C ALA A 22 -1.26 -8.37 -13.18
N VAL A 23 -1.82 -7.34 -13.82
CA VAL A 23 -1.07 -6.49 -14.76
C VAL A 23 0.04 -5.75 -14.03
N SER A 24 -0.27 -5.14 -12.88
CA SER A 24 0.69 -4.36 -12.10
C SER A 24 1.87 -5.21 -11.63
N GLU A 25 1.60 -6.41 -11.11
CA GLU A 25 2.65 -7.35 -10.69
C GLU A 25 3.51 -7.77 -11.87
N GLY A 26 2.89 -8.03 -13.03
CA GLY A 26 3.59 -8.40 -14.25
C GLY A 26 4.53 -7.29 -14.73
N VAL A 27 4.08 -6.04 -14.68
CA VAL A 27 4.89 -4.88 -15.05
C VAL A 27 6.08 -4.74 -14.08
N ALA A 28 5.83 -4.83 -12.80
CA ALA A 28 6.90 -4.72 -11.78
C ALA A 28 7.94 -5.81 -11.97
N ARG A 29 7.52 -7.04 -12.22
CA ARG A 29 8.43 -8.17 -12.48
C ARG A 29 9.24 -7.98 -13.75
N ALA A 30 8.59 -7.54 -14.82
CA ALA A 30 9.26 -7.31 -16.10
C ALA A 30 10.31 -6.22 -16.01
N LEU A 31 10.06 -5.16 -15.24
CA LEU A 31 10.98 -4.05 -15.03
C LEU A 31 12.03 -4.31 -13.94
N GLY A 32 11.82 -5.31 -13.10
CA GLY A 32 12.66 -5.54 -11.92
C GLY A 32 12.47 -4.44 -10.86
N TRP A 33 11.29 -3.81 -10.81
CA TRP A 33 10.97 -2.72 -9.89
C TRP A 33 10.22 -3.22 -8.67
N HIS A 34 10.17 -2.37 -7.64
CA HIS A 34 9.35 -2.62 -6.46
C HIS A 34 7.87 -2.53 -6.83
N TYR A 35 7.04 -3.19 -6.03
CA TYR A 35 5.58 -3.20 -6.21
C TYR A 35 4.90 -2.68 -4.95
N LEU A 36 3.84 -1.91 -5.14
CA LEU A 36 2.99 -1.40 -4.07
C LEU A 36 1.53 -1.67 -4.44
N ASP A 37 0.84 -2.41 -3.57
CA ASP A 37 -0.62 -2.54 -3.62
C ASP A 37 -1.20 -1.66 -2.50
N SER A 38 -1.74 -0.52 -2.87
CA SER A 38 -2.28 0.46 -1.91
C SER A 38 -3.44 -0.12 -1.09
N GLY A 39 -4.33 -0.87 -1.74
CA GLY A 39 -5.44 -1.52 -1.02
C GLY A 39 -4.96 -2.49 0.04
N ALA A 40 -3.90 -3.24 -0.26
CA ALA A 40 -3.31 -4.16 0.70
C ALA A 40 -2.73 -3.44 1.92
N LEU A 41 -2.20 -2.23 1.78
CA LEU A 41 -1.72 -1.46 2.94
C LEU A 41 -2.83 -1.21 3.95
N TYR A 42 -4.02 -0.82 3.49
CA TYR A 42 -5.17 -0.61 4.38
C TYR A 42 -5.59 -1.90 5.07
N ARG A 43 -5.56 -3.02 4.35
CA ARG A 43 -5.85 -4.33 4.93
C ARG A 43 -4.79 -4.77 5.93
N LEU A 44 -3.54 -4.43 5.71
CA LEU A 44 -2.44 -4.72 6.64
C LEU A 44 -2.61 -3.93 7.94
N VAL A 45 -3.00 -2.66 7.87
CA VAL A 45 -3.33 -1.89 9.08
C VAL A 45 -4.53 -2.52 9.79
N GLY A 46 -5.55 -2.94 9.05
CA GLY A 46 -6.70 -3.63 9.60
C GLY A 46 -6.33 -4.91 10.34
N LEU A 47 -5.49 -5.74 9.74
CA LEU A 47 -5.00 -6.97 10.37
C LEU A 47 -4.18 -6.68 11.62
N ALA A 48 -3.26 -5.72 11.54
CA ALA A 48 -2.43 -5.32 12.68
C ALA A 48 -3.30 -4.81 13.84
N ALA A 49 -4.34 -4.02 13.54
CA ALA A 49 -5.27 -3.51 14.53
C ALA A 49 -6.06 -4.64 15.22
N ILE A 50 -6.55 -5.61 14.45
CA ILE A 50 -7.26 -6.77 15.00
C ILE A 50 -6.34 -7.55 15.94
N ARG A 51 -5.11 -7.83 15.51
CA ARG A 51 -4.13 -8.58 16.31
C ARG A 51 -3.71 -7.84 17.56
N ALA A 52 -3.59 -6.52 17.51
CA ALA A 52 -3.18 -5.70 18.65
C ALA A 52 -4.35 -5.30 19.57
N GLY A 53 -5.59 -5.59 19.17
CA GLY A 53 -6.76 -5.17 19.92
C GLY A 53 -7.02 -3.67 19.85
N VAL A 54 -6.60 -3.00 18.77
CA VAL A 54 -6.85 -1.58 18.55
C VAL A 54 -8.25 -1.41 17.95
N ALA A 55 -9.08 -0.57 18.58
CA ALA A 55 -10.44 -0.35 18.12
C ALA A 55 -10.49 0.39 16.77
N PRO A 56 -11.53 0.14 15.93
CA PRO A 56 -11.61 0.77 14.61
C PRO A 56 -11.82 2.28 14.65
N ASP A 57 -12.16 2.87 15.78
CA ASP A 57 -12.30 4.31 15.99
C ASP A 57 -11.16 4.92 16.85
N ASP A 58 -10.17 4.12 17.23
CA ASP A 58 -8.96 4.60 17.90
C ASP A 58 -7.97 5.16 16.88
N ILE A 59 -8.19 6.40 16.49
CA ILE A 59 -7.42 7.06 15.43
C ILE A 59 -5.94 7.09 15.75
N ASP A 60 -5.56 7.47 16.97
CA ASP A 60 -4.15 7.56 17.36
C ASP A 60 -3.45 6.19 17.32
N GLY A 61 -4.12 5.15 17.79
CA GLY A 61 -3.61 3.78 17.71
C GLY A 61 -3.43 3.31 16.28
N LEU A 62 -4.40 3.60 15.42
CA LEU A 62 -4.34 3.24 14.00
C LEU A 62 -3.24 4.00 13.26
N VAL A 63 -3.05 5.28 13.56
CA VAL A 63 -1.96 6.09 12.98
C VAL A 63 -0.60 5.52 13.36
N ALA A 64 -0.41 5.12 14.63
CA ALA A 64 0.83 4.51 15.08
C ALA A 64 1.12 3.21 14.33
N LEU A 65 0.10 2.36 14.15
CA LEU A 65 0.25 1.12 13.39
C LEU A 65 0.61 1.40 11.94
N ALA A 66 -0.01 2.39 11.32
CA ALA A 66 0.26 2.74 9.93
C ALA A 66 1.69 3.25 9.74
N ARG A 67 2.19 4.06 10.66
CA ARG A 67 3.56 4.60 10.61
C ARG A 67 4.62 3.53 10.77
N ASP A 68 4.38 2.57 11.65
CA ASP A 68 5.34 1.52 12.01
C ASP A 68 5.15 0.24 11.19
N LEU A 69 4.35 0.29 10.15
CA LEU A 69 3.99 -0.88 9.35
C LEU A 69 5.23 -1.45 8.65
N ASP A 70 5.62 -2.66 9.04
CA ASP A 70 6.73 -3.40 8.45
C ASP A 70 6.17 -4.32 7.36
N VAL A 71 6.09 -3.79 6.14
CA VAL A 71 5.48 -4.47 5.00
C VAL A 71 6.51 -4.77 3.92
N ASP A 72 6.36 -5.92 3.28
CA ASP A 72 7.13 -6.31 2.11
C ASP A 72 6.17 -6.93 1.08
N PHE A 73 6.26 -6.42 -0.15
CA PHE A 73 5.56 -6.99 -1.31
C PHE A 73 6.57 -7.72 -2.18
N ASP A 74 6.39 -9.04 -2.32
CA ASP A 74 7.26 -9.89 -3.11
C ASP A 74 6.39 -10.67 -4.10
N GLY A 75 6.23 -10.10 -5.30
CA GLY A 75 5.26 -10.61 -6.28
C GLY A 75 3.85 -10.54 -5.70
N SER A 76 3.16 -11.67 -5.69
CA SER A 76 1.82 -11.77 -5.09
C SER A 76 1.85 -11.98 -3.58
N LEU A 77 3.03 -12.21 -2.99
CA LEU A 77 3.16 -12.41 -1.55
C LEU A 77 3.19 -11.07 -0.82
N VAL A 78 2.47 -11.01 0.29
CA VAL A 78 2.45 -9.86 1.19
C VAL A 78 2.96 -10.34 2.56
N ARG A 79 4.00 -9.70 3.06
CA ARG A 79 4.56 -10.02 4.38
C ARG A 79 4.37 -8.86 5.34
N LEU A 80 4.04 -9.19 6.56
CA LEU A 80 3.94 -8.23 7.67
C LEU A 80 4.87 -8.71 8.78
N GLY A 81 5.91 -7.91 9.07
CA GLY A 81 6.91 -8.30 10.06
C GLY A 81 7.62 -9.61 9.69
N GLY A 82 7.80 -9.87 8.40
CA GLY A 82 8.40 -11.11 7.89
C GLY A 82 7.45 -12.29 7.75
N GLU A 83 6.23 -12.17 8.25
CA GLU A 83 5.20 -13.23 8.15
C GLU A 83 4.40 -13.10 6.86
N ASP A 84 4.19 -14.21 6.15
CA ASP A 84 3.30 -14.24 4.98
C ASP A 84 1.85 -14.12 5.45
N VAL A 85 1.23 -12.99 5.14
CA VAL A 85 -0.17 -12.68 5.49
C VAL A 85 -1.06 -12.56 4.27
N THR A 86 -0.61 -13.04 3.12
CA THR A 86 -1.33 -12.94 1.83
C THR A 86 -2.77 -13.46 1.94
N ALA A 87 -2.96 -14.61 2.59
CA ALA A 87 -4.30 -15.17 2.80
C ALA A 87 -5.05 -14.43 3.92
N ALA A 88 -4.36 -14.09 5.00
CA ALA A 88 -4.97 -13.45 6.17
C ALA A 88 -5.63 -12.12 5.85
N ILE A 89 -5.01 -11.29 5.00
CA ILE A 89 -5.56 -9.98 4.63
C ILE A 89 -6.80 -10.07 3.73
N ARG A 90 -7.11 -11.24 3.20
CA ARG A 90 -8.32 -11.48 2.38
C ARG A 90 -9.54 -11.83 3.20
N ALA A 91 -9.39 -12.08 4.50
CA ALA A 91 -10.51 -12.41 5.38
C ALA A 91 -11.54 -11.25 5.40
N THR A 92 -12.82 -11.61 5.47
CA THR A 92 -13.92 -10.63 5.45
C THR A 92 -13.79 -9.60 6.58
N GLU A 93 -13.44 -10.03 7.77
CA GLU A 93 -13.26 -9.16 8.94
C GLU A 93 -12.11 -8.17 8.74
N VAL A 94 -11.05 -8.57 8.05
CA VAL A 94 -9.93 -7.69 7.72
C VAL A 94 -10.36 -6.64 6.71
N GLY A 95 -11.13 -7.03 5.70
CA GLY A 95 -11.68 -6.10 4.72
C GLY A 95 -12.62 -5.08 5.35
N ALA A 96 -13.49 -5.51 6.27
CA ALA A 96 -14.38 -4.63 7.01
C ALA A 96 -13.60 -3.63 7.87
N MET A 97 -12.57 -4.11 8.57
CA MET A 97 -11.69 -3.25 9.37
C MET A 97 -10.93 -2.26 8.50
N ALA A 98 -10.44 -2.70 7.34
CA ALA A 98 -9.74 -1.83 6.38
C ALA A 98 -10.62 -0.67 5.91
N SER A 99 -11.91 -0.92 5.67
CA SER A 99 -12.87 0.12 5.30
C SER A 99 -13.04 1.15 6.41
N ARG A 100 -13.07 0.71 7.67
CA ARG A 100 -13.16 1.60 8.84
C ARG A 100 -11.87 2.43 8.97
N VAL A 101 -10.72 1.79 8.83
CA VAL A 101 -9.40 2.43 8.85
C VAL A 101 -9.32 3.52 7.78
N ALA A 102 -9.77 3.22 6.57
CA ALA A 102 -9.71 4.15 5.43
C ALA A 102 -10.62 5.38 5.60
N SER A 103 -11.60 5.33 6.51
CA SER A 103 -12.48 6.46 6.76
C SER A 103 -11.82 7.58 7.57
N HIS A 104 -10.68 7.31 8.23
CA HIS A 104 -10.00 8.28 9.07
C HIS A 104 -8.93 9.06 8.30
N GLY A 105 -9.11 10.38 8.18
CA GLY A 105 -8.16 11.25 7.48
C GLY A 105 -6.72 11.15 7.98
N PRO A 106 -6.47 11.20 9.31
CA PRO A 106 -5.10 11.07 9.82
C PRO A 106 -4.43 9.74 9.47
N VAL A 107 -5.19 8.66 9.38
CA VAL A 107 -4.65 7.35 8.98
C VAL A 107 -4.30 7.36 7.49
N ARG A 108 -5.17 7.94 6.65
CA ARG A 108 -4.87 8.10 5.22
C ARG A 108 -3.60 8.91 5.01
N ASP A 109 -3.41 9.99 5.79
CA ASP A 109 -2.21 10.82 5.70
C ASP A 109 -0.95 10.04 6.09
N ALA A 110 -1.01 9.25 7.15
CA ALA A 110 0.10 8.40 7.58
C ALA A 110 0.44 7.35 6.50
N LEU A 111 -0.57 6.76 5.88
CA LEU A 111 -0.35 5.79 4.80
C LEU A 111 0.11 6.47 3.51
N LEU A 112 -0.28 7.71 3.26
CA LEU A 112 0.24 8.47 2.12
C LEU A 112 1.77 8.63 2.23
N GLU A 113 2.25 9.03 3.40
CA GLU A 113 3.70 9.12 3.67
C GLU A 113 4.37 7.76 3.54
N ARG A 114 3.73 6.71 4.05
CA ARG A 114 4.26 5.35 4.00
C ARG A 114 4.38 4.85 2.56
N GLN A 115 3.40 5.13 1.72
CA GLN A 115 3.42 4.79 0.30
C GLN A 115 4.54 5.52 -0.42
N ARG A 116 4.71 6.81 -0.17
CA ARG A 116 5.78 7.60 -0.76
C ARG A 116 7.16 7.10 -0.36
N ALA A 117 7.32 6.61 0.86
CA ALA A 117 8.57 6.03 1.35
C ALA A 117 8.94 4.71 0.64
N LEU A 118 7.99 4.05 0.00
CA LEU A 118 8.24 2.82 -0.78
C LEU A 118 8.81 3.13 -2.18
N ARG A 119 8.86 4.40 -2.57
CA ARG A 119 9.44 4.84 -3.83
C ARG A 119 10.96 4.79 -3.72
N ARG A 120 11.54 3.71 -4.25
CA ARG A 120 12.97 3.42 -4.15
C ARG A 120 13.52 2.95 -5.49
N PRO A 121 14.84 3.21 -5.76
CA PRO A 121 15.47 2.67 -6.96
C PRO A 121 15.36 1.14 -7.02
N PRO A 122 15.22 0.55 -8.19
CA PRO A 122 15.24 1.15 -9.54
C PRO A 122 13.92 1.82 -9.94
N GLY A 123 12.85 1.63 -9.22
CA GLY A 123 11.55 2.22 -9.48
C GLY A 123 10.44 1.50 -8.73
N LEU A 124 9.23 2.03 -8.85
CA LEU A 124 8.04 1.53 -8.17
C LEU A 124 6.88 1.42 -9.13
N VAL A 125 6.20 0.30 -9.12
CA VAL A 125 4.87 0.14 -9.74
C VAL A 125 3.84 0.23 -8.62
N ALA A 126 3.01 1.26 -8.66
CA ALA A 126 2.01 1.56 -7.64
C ALA A 126 0.61 1.28 -8.19
N ASP A 127 -0.08 0.37 -7.54
CA ASP A 127 -1.43 -0.09 -7.90
C ASP A 127 -2.41 0.38 -6.81
N GLY A 128 -3.47 1.04 -7.20
CA GLY A 128 -4.48 1.50 -6.25
C GLY A 128 -5.50 2.42 -6.86
N ARG A 129 -5.88 3.44 -6.10
CA ARG A 129 -6.72 4.54 -6.53
C ARG A 129 -6.00 5.84 -6.26
N ASP A 130 -6.15 6.81 -7.15
CA ASP A 130 -5.52 8.13 -7.03
C ASP A 130 -3.99 8.06 -6.98
N MET A 131 -3.39 7.00 -7.52
CA MET A 131 -1.94 6.82 -7.51
C MET A 131 -1.24 7.87 -8.38
N GLY A 132 -1.80 8.15 -9.56
CA GLY A 132 -1.24 9.11 -10.50
C GLY A 132 -1.72 10.54 -10.29
N THR A 133 -2.70 10.78 -9.41
CA THR A 133 -3.24 12.12 -9.16
C THR A 133 -2.89 12.67 -7.79
N VAL A 134 -2.83 11.81 -6.77
CA VAL A 134 -2.61 12.23 -5.38
C VAL A 134 -1.29 11.70 -4.84
N VAL A 135 -1.07 10.38 -4.90
CA VAL A 135 0.09 9.76 -4.24
C VAL A 135 1.38 10.05 -5.00
N PHE A 136 1.36 9.83 -6.30
CA PHE A 136 2.53 10.05 -7.17
C PHE A 136 2.13 10.87 -8.39
N PRO A 137 1.85 12.17 -8.21
CA PRO A 137 1.41 13.02 -9.33
C PRO A 137 2.48 13.22 -10.40
N ASP A 138 3.75 12.97 -10.06
CA ASP A 138 4.89 13.03 -10.98
C ASP A 138 5.28 11.67 -11.56
N ALA A 139 4.39 10.66 -11.51
CA ALA A 139 4.66 9.36 -12.10
C ALA A 139 5.00 9.50 -13.59
N VAL A 140 6.00 8.71 -14.03
CA VAL A 140 6.45 8.76 -15.44
C VAL A 140 5.43 8.15 -16.39
N LEU A 141 4.59 7.24 -15.89
CA LEU A 141 3.48 6.65 -16.63
C LEU A 141 2.28 6.52 -15.70
N LYS A 142 1.12 6.96 -16.19
CA LYS A 142 -0.16 6.86 -15.47
C LYS A 142 -1.13 6.08 -16.35
N VAL A 143 -1.65 4.99 -15.81
CA VAL A 143 -2.56 4.10 -16.53
C VAL A 143 -3.96 4.15 -15.99
#